data_ad6135d49ddd4cc190c0b079cf2ea0b4
#
_entry.id   ad6135d49ddd4cc190c0b079cf2ea0b4
#
_cell.length_a   1.000
_cell.length_b   1.000
_cell.length_c   1.000
_cell.angle_alpha   90.00
_cell.angle_beta   90.00
_cell.angle_gamma   90.00
#
_symmetry.space_group_name_H-M   'P 1'
#
loop_
_entity.id
_entity.type
_entity.pdbx_description
1 polymer ?
#
loop_
_entity_poly.entity_id
_entity_poly.type
_entity_poly.pdbx_seq_one_letter_code
_entity_poly.pdbx_strand_id
1 'polypeptide(L)'
;MKINTSLISVILLVGGSGSRFSSINEPPKQLSKLNNDYILMHIIKHLNKHGLNHFILPLGYKKNFFKKFFYSKKNIKKYKFNLLNKNFKNINLKKNKINISLFDAGKNANKMKRVIKSLKYILDDDLLIVYGDDLSNIKIKEIFRKYVYFNKKKAIATTYKKRSQYGHVVLNKKGFVKEFFEKPVFSNPINIGNYLINSSLIKKFKSNEEIESSFLPKLTKKGLLVSYEHKGYFYSINDKKELIAAKKKLRNL
;
A
#
# COMPACT_ATOMS: atom_id res chain seq x y z
N MET A 1 -1.72 4.52 25.44
CA MET A 1 -0.35 4.36 24.93
C MET A 1 -0.24 5.12 23.60
N LYS A 2 0.67 6.08 23.46
CA LYS A 2 0.89 6.79 22.19
C LYS A 2 1.81 5.95 21.29
N ILE A 3 1.44 5.73 20.03
CA ILE A 3 2.34 5.13 19.05
C ILE A 3 3.31 6.21 18.57
N ASN A 4 4.61 5.91 18.64
CA ASN A 4 5.61 6.75 17.99
C ASN A 4 5.66 6.41 16.49
N THR A 5 4.95 7.21 15.68
CA THR A 5 4.86 6.99 14.24
C THR A 5 6.21 7.05 13.52
N SER A 6 7.22 7.73 14.09
CA SER A 6 8.54 7.83 13.48
C SER A 6 9.32 6.50 13.49
N LEU A 7 8.94 5.55 14.36
CA LEU A 7 9.52 4.21 14.42
C LEU A 7 8.79 3.20 13.53
N ILE A 8 7.60 3.53 13.03
CA ILE A 8 6.85 2.65 12.13
C ILE A 8 7.47 2.66 10.74
N SER A 9 7.95 1.51 10.31
CA SER A 9 8.42 1.32 8.94
C SER A 9 7.24 1.05 8.00
N VAL A 10 7.29 1.67 6.80
CA VAL A 10 6.29 1.45 5.75
C VAL A 10 6.90 0.57 4.67
N ILE A 11 6.34 -0.63 4.46
CA ILE A 11 6.69 -1.50 3.33
C ILE A 11 5.81 -1.11 2.14
N LEU A 12 6.41 -0.49 1.12
CA LEU A 12 5.72 -0.14 -0.12
C LEU A 12 5.91 -1.24 -1.17
N LEU A 13 4.84 -1.95 -1.51
CA LEU A 13 4.87 -3.03 -2.49
C LEU A 13 4.80 -2.47 -3.92
N VAL A 14 5.97 -2.29 -4.56
CA VAL A 14 6.11 -1.63 -5.87
C VAL A 14 6.67 -2.52 -6.98
N GLY A 15 6.95 -3.77 -6.71
CA GLY A 15 7.73 -4.63 -7.62
C GLY A 15 6.93 -5.58 -8.53
N GLY A 16 5.60 -5.39 -8.72
CA GLY A 16 4.78 -6.20 -9.62
C GLY A 16 5.12 -6.01 -11.10
N SER A 17 4.72 -6.96 -11.96
CA SER A 17 4.97 -6.88 -13.42
C SER A 17 4.29 -5.67 -14.07
N GLY A 18 3.07 -5.35 -13.65
CA GLY A 18 2.30 -4.22 -14.19
C GLY A 18 2.04 -4.33 -15.70
N SER A 19 2.01 -5.53 -16.27
CA SER A 19 1.94 -5.80 -17.71
C SER A 19 0.73 -5.18 -18.42
N ARG A 20 -0.38 -5.00 -17.70
CA ARG A 20 -1.58 -4.32 -18.22
C ARG A 20 -1.42 -2.80 -18.38
N PHE A 21 -0.45 -2.20 -17.69
CA PHE A 21 -0.25 -0.76 -17.67
C PHE A 21 0.85 -0.28 -18.63
N SER A 22 1.98 -0.98 -18.68
CA SER A 22 3.15 -0.54 -19.45
C SER A 22 3.99 -1.72 -19.92
N SER A 23 4.59 -1.56 -21.13
CA SER A 23 5.55 -2.52 -21.69
C SER A 23 6.81 -2.66 -20.83
N ILE A 24 7.66 -3.66 -21.17
CA ILE A 24 8.88 -3.93 -20.39
C ILE A 24 9.86 -2.75 -20.37
N ASN A 25 9.88 -1.98 -21.44
CA ASN A 25 10.79 -0.84 -21.65
C ASN A 25 10.25 0.49 -21.12
N GLU A 26 9.00 0.51 -20.66
CA GLU A 26 8.38 1.70 -20.07
C GLU A 26 8.49 1.69 -18.53
N PRO A 27 8.49 2.87 -17.89
CA PRO A 27 8.46 2.97 -16.43
C PRO A 27 7.27 2.22 -15.83
N PRO A 28 7.40 1.66 -14.61
CA PRO A 28 6.28 1.06 -13.91
C PRO A 28 5.23 2.12 -13.54
N LYS A 29 3.96 1.71 -13.44
CA LYS A 29 2.83 2.60 -13.16
C LYS A 29 3.03 3.52 -11.96
N GLN A 30 3.72 3.05 -10.93
CA GLN A 30 4.04 3.82 -9.73
C GLN A 30 4.89 5.06 -10.01
N LEU A 31 5.68 5.02 -11.08
CA LEU A 31 6.50 6.14 -11.57
C LEU A 31 5.82 6.91 -12.70
N SER A 32 4.53 6.71 -12.97
CA SER A 32 3.75 7.56 -13.85
C SER A 32 3.33 8.84 -13.15
N LYS A 33 3.29 9.94 -13.91
CA LYS A 33 2.84 11.24 -13.38
C LYS A 33 1.32 11.25 -13.19
N LEU A 34 0.91 11.69 -12.02
CA LEU A 34 -0.44 12.08 -11.67
C LEU A 34 -0.37 13.58 -11.29
N ASN A 35 -0.94 14.44 -12.14
CA ASN A 35 -0.85 15.88 -11.98
C ASN A 35 0.62 16.36 -11.80
N ASN A 36 0.94 17.02 -10.70
CA ASN A 36 2.24 17.64 -10.45
C ASN A 36 3.31 16.68 -9.92
N ASP A 37 2.95 15.39 -9.66
CA ASP A 37 3.89 14.44 -9.06
C ASP A 37 3.70 12.99 -9.58
N TYR A 38 4.50 12.07 -9.10
CA TYR A 38 4.38 10.64 -9.40
C TYR A 38 3.38 9.97 -8.45
N ILE A 39 2.67 8.92 -8.92
CA ILE A 39 1.74 8.14 -8.08
C ILE A 39 2.41 7.74 -6.77
N LEU A 40 3.61 7.16 -6.84
CA LEU A 40 4.38 6.75 -5.66
C LEU A 40 4.66 7.91 -4.70
N MET A 41 4.93 9.10 -5.23
CA MET A 41 5.23 10.27 -4.40
C MET A 41 4.00 10.85 -3.72
N HIS A 42 2.83 10.77 -4.34
CA HIS A 42 1.57 11.09 -3.66
C HIS A 42 1.35 10.21 -2.44
N ILE A 43 1.58 8.89 -2.56
CA ILE A 43 1.46 7.93 -1.45
C ILE A 43 2.50 8.26 -0.36
N ILE A 44 3.78 8.38 -0.72
CA ILE A 44 4.87 8.66 0.25
C ILE A 44 4.62 9.98 0.98
N LYS A 45 4.28 11.05 0.27
CA LYS A 45 4.01 12.37 0.86
C LYS A 45 2.80 12.34 1.79
N HIS A 46 1.72 11.64 1.40
CA HIS A 46 0.55 11.49 2.26
C HIS A 46 0.92 10.82 3.58
N LEU A 47 1.62 9.69 3.54
CA LEU A 47 2.06 8.96 4.72
C LEU A 47 3.06 9.77 5.57
N ASN A 48 3.99 10.49 4.91
CA ASN A 48 4.99 11.32 5.58
C ASN A 48 4.36 12.49 6.35
N LYS A 49 3.28 13.10 5.84
CA LYS A 49 2.50 14.13 6.59
C LYS A 49 1.95 13.60 7.91
N HIS A 50 1.79 12.30 8.07
CA HIS A 50 1.34 11.65 9.29
C HIS A 50 2.49 11.14 10.19
N GLY A 51 3.73 11.54 9.90
CA GLY A 51 4.91 11.22 10.70
C GLY A 51 5.58 9.89 10.34
N LEU A 52 5.10 9.20 9.29
CA LEU A 52 5.75 8.00 8.75
C LEU A 52 6.88 8.44 7.82
N ASN A 53 8.12 8.27 8.24
CA ASN A 53 9.28 8.82 7.53
C ASN A 53 10.28 7.77 7.03
N HIS A 54 10.06 6.49 7.32
CA HIS A 54 10.88 5.38 6.84
C HIS A 54 10.09 4.47 5.89
N PHE A 55 10.56 4.37 4.64
CA PHE A 55 9.92 3.61 3.57
C PHE A 55 10.86 2.53 3.04
N ILE A 56 10.41 1.30 3.04
CA ILE A 56 11.11 0.12 2.54
C ILE A 56 10.48 -0.29 1.22
N LEU A 57 11.26 -0.31 0.15
CA LEU A 57 10.80 -0.68 -1.19
C LEU A 57 11.49 -1.98 -1.64
N PRO A 58 10.80 -3.13 -1.50
CA PRO A 58 11.28 -4.42 -2.01
C PRO A 58 11.10 -4.46 -3.53
N LEU A 59 12.16 -4.12 -4.26
CA LEU A 59 12.16 -4.06 -5.72
C LEU A 59 12.12 -5.46 -6.34
N GLY A 60 11.55 -5.55 -7.52
CA GLY A 60 11.49 -6.78 -8.31
C GLY A 60 11.58 -6.47 -9.80
N TYR A 61 10.49 -6.77 -10.52
CA TYR A 61 10.36 -6.40 -11.92
C TYR A 61 10.52 -4.89 -12.10
N LYS A 62 11.23 -4.46 -13.16
CA LYS A 62 11.53 -3.04 -13.45
C LYS A 62 12.33 -2.30 -12.35
N LYS A 63 13.11 -3.01 -11.52
CA LYS A 63 13.91 -2.43 -10.43
C LYS A 63 14.81 -1.28 -10.86
N ASN A 64 15.33 -1.30 -12.10
CA ASN A 64 16.24 -0.28 -12.62
C ASN A 64 15.57 1.10 -12.75
N PHE A 65 14.27 1.17 -13.07
CA PHE A 65 13.52 2.43 -13.12
C PHE A 65 13.42 3.05 -11.71
N PHE A 66 13.14 2.24 -10.69
CA PHE A 66 13.10 2.71 -9.30
C PHE A 66 14.48 3.17 -8.83
N LYS A 67 15.55 2.41 -9.15
CA LYS A 67 16.92 2.83 -8.84
C LYS A 67 17.24 4.17 -9.49
N LYS A 68 17.01 4.32 -10.81
CA LYS A 68 17.22 5.58 -11.54
C LYS A 68 16.45 6.74 -10.91
N PHE A 69 15.19 6.51 -10.47
CA PHE A 69 14.37 7.53 -9.84
C PHE A 69 14.93 7.97 -8.49
N PHE A 70 15.21 7.03 -7.58
CA PHE A 70 15.62 7.33 -6.20
C PHE A 70 17.07 7.81 -6.09
N TYR A 71 17.98 7.32 -6.95
CA TYR A 71 19.39 7.75 -6.97
C TYR A 71 19.63 9.02 -7.80
N SER A 72 18.63 9.56 -8.48
CA SER A 72 18.75 10.84 -9.21
C SER A 72 19.04 12.00 -8.26
N LYS A 73 20.16 12.72 -8.46
CA LYS A 73 20.51 13.92 -7.69
C LYS A 73 19.36 14.94 -7.63
N LYS A 74 18.67 15.15 -8.77
CA LYS A 74 17.48 16.01 -8.89
C LYS A 74 16.37 15.57 -7.93
N ASN A 75 16.03 14.28 -7.90
CA ASN A 75 14.95 13.76 -7.07
C ASN A 75 15.34 13.73 -5.58
N ILE A 76 16.60 13.40 -5.26
CA ILE A 76 17.13 13.47 -3.88
C ILE A 76 16.94 14.89 -3.33
N LYS A 77 17.32 15.92 -4.10
CA LYS A 77 17.14 17.33 -3.70
C LYS A 77 15.65 17.70 -3.61
N LYS A 78 14.86 17.42 -4.66
CA LYS A 78 13.43 17.77 -4.76
C LYS A 78 12.61 17.19 -3.60
N TYR A 79 12.80 15.90 -3.29
CA TYR A 79 11.99 15.19 -2.31
C TYR A 79 12.65 15.03 -0.94
N LYS A 80 13.86 15.58 -0.76
CA LYS A 80 14.66 15.47 0.47
C LYS A 80 14.89 14.00 0.88
N PHE A 81 15.21 13.13 -0.08
CA PHE A 81 15.49 11.72 0.21
C PHE A 81 16.76 11.57 1.04
N ASN A 82 16.72 10.66 2.00
CA ASN A 82 17.85 10.07 2.69
C ASN A 82 17.90 8.58 2.32
N LEU A 83 18.82 8.20 1.45
CA LEU A 83 18.97 6.80 1.02
C LEU A 83 19.76 6.05 2.08
N LEU A 84 19.14 5.02 2.64
CA LEU A 84 19.75 4.22 3.70
C LEU A 84 20.60 3.11 3.10
N ASN A 85 21.84 2.98 3.58
CA ASN A 85 22.77 1.95 3.13
C ASN A 85 22.36 0.56 3.63
N LYS A 86 22.87 -0.50 2.97
CA LYS A 86 22.51 -1.91 3.23
C LYS A 86 22.91 -2.45 4.61
N ASN A 87 23.75 -1.77 5.35
CA ASN A 87 24.21 -2.22 6.67
C ASN A 87 23.25 -1.77 7.78
N PHE A 88 22.37 -2.70 8.18
CA PHE A 88 21.20 -2.49 9.03
C PHE A 88 21.50 -2.29 10.53
N LYS A 89 22.74 -2.40 10.97
CA LYS A 89 23.08 -2.26 12.38
C LYS A 89 23.02 -0.83 12.90
N ASN A 90 23.11 0.18 12.02
CA ASN A 90 23.05 1.61 12.39
C ASN A 90 22.23 2.38 11.35
N ILE A 91 20.89 2.29 11.40
CA ILE A 91 20.00 3.07 10.53
C ILE A 91 19.98 4.52 11.03
N ASN A 92 20.72 5.38 10.38
CA ASN A 92 20.72 6.82 10.70
C ASN A 92 19.54 7.52 10.01
N LEU A 93 18.39 7.56 10.69
CA LEU A 93 17.23 8.30 10.22
C LEU A 93 17.49 9.80 10.37
N LYS A 94 17.36 10.53 9.28
CA LYS A 94 17.41 11.99 9.30
C LYS A 94 16.01 12.55 9.54
N LYS A 95 15.87 13.35 10.61
CA LYS A 95 14.64 14.17 10.83
C LYS A 95 14.40 15.05 9.61
N ASN A 96 13.14 15.33 9.30
CA ASN A 96 12.71 16.16 8.17
C ASN A 96 13.14 15.64 6.78
N LYS A 97 13.54 14.37 6.68
CA LYS A 97 13.82 13.68 5.41
C LYS A 97 12.94 12.45 5.23
N ILE A 98 12.71 12.10 3.98
CA ILE A 98 12.08 10.84 3.60
C ILE A 98 13.20 9.79 3.53
N ASN A 99 13.21 8.88 4.51
CA ASN A 99 14.23 7.84 4.63
C ASN A 99 13.81 6.64 3.79
N ILE A 100 14.66 6.22 2.85
CA ILE A 100 14.35 5.20 1.84
C ILE A 100 15.33 4.04 1.94
N SER A 101 14.81 2.85 2.16
CA SER A 101 15.52 1.57 2.03
C SER A 101 15.11 0.87 0.74
N LEU A 102 16.05 0.68 -0.19
CA LEU A 102 15.83 0.00 -1.46
C LEU A 102 16.60 -1.32 -1.47
N PHE A 103 15.94 -2.42 -1.80
CA PHE A 103 16.64 -3.69 -2.03
C PHE A 103 15.98 -4.53 -3.12
N ASP A 104 16.73 -5.46 -3.70
CA ASP A 104 16.24 -6.40 -4.69
C ASP A 104 15.60 -7.61 -3.99
N ALA A 105 14.29 -7.72 -4.05
CA ALA A 105 13.56 -8.85 -3.50
C ALA A 105 13.53 -10.08 -4.45
N GLY A 106 13.92 -9.87 -5.72
CA GLY A 106 13.86 -10.85 -6.80
C GLY A 106 12.72 -10.58 -7.77
N LYS A 107 13.00 -10.81 -9.08
CA LYS A 107 12.07 -10.55 -10.19
C LYS A 107 10.72 -11.25 -9.98
N ASN A 108 10.74 -12.51 -9.56
CA ASN A 108 9.58 -13.38 -9.39
C ASN A 108 9.09 -13.48 -7.94
N ALA A 109 9.55 -12.57 -7.06
CA ALA A 109 9.08 -12.58 -5.68
C ALA A 109 7.60 -12.16 -5.64
N ASN A 110 6.74 -12.99 -5.01
CA ASN A 110 5.35 -12.63 -4.69
C ASN A 110 5.28 -11.56 -3.59
N LYS A 111 4.10 -11.07 -3.26
CA LYS A 111 3.93 -10.02 -2.25
C LYS A 111 4.43 -10.45 -0.87
N MET A 112 4.09 -11.67 -0.41
CA MET A 112 4.50 -12.17 0.90
C MET A 112 6.03 -12.31 1.00
N LYS A 113 6.69 -12.86 -0.02
CA LYS A 113 8.16 -12.96 -0.07
C LYS A 113 8.83 -11.60 0.03
N ARG A 114 8.25 -10.57 -0.60
CA ARG A 114 8.72 -9.19 -0.49
C ARG A 114 8.55 -8.64 0.92
N VAL A 115 7.40 -8.87 1.55
CA VAL A 115 7.15 -8.47 2.94
C VAL A 115 8.13 -9.16 3.89
N ILE A 116 8.27 -10.48 3.83
CA ILE A 116 9.18 -11.23 4.70
C ILE A 116 10.63 -10.75 4.53
N LYS A 117 11.09 -10.56 3.28
CA LYS A 117 12.43 -10.02 3.01
C LYS A 117 12.61 -8.58 3.53
N SER A 118 11.53 -7.82 3.67
CA SER A 118 11.57 -6.45 4.21
C SER A 118 11.74 -6.41 5.72
N LEU A 119 11.43 -7.49 6.45
CA LEU A 119 11.46 -7.49 7.92
C LEU A 119 12.86 -7.21 8.50
N LYS A 120 13.92 -7.51 7.78
CA LYS A 120 15.30 -7.18 8.21
C LYS A 120 15.64 -5.67 8.13
N TYR A 121 14.72 -4.86 7.57
CA TYR A 121 14.89 -3.42 7.37
C TYR A 121 13.97 -2.59 8.27
N ILE A 122 13.06 -3.21 9.05
CA ILE A 122 12.13 -2.49 9.93
C ILE A 122 12.85 -1.92 11.14
N LEU A 123 12.32 -0.82 11.67
CA LEU A 123 12.86 -0.12 12.84
C LEU A 123 12.26 -0.65 14.14
N ASP A 124 11.01 -1.07 14.10
CA ASP A 124 10.23 -1.61 15.21
C ASP A 124 9.41 -2.80 14.68
N ASP A 125 8.91 -3.64 15.56
CA ASP A 125 8.06 -4.78 15.19
C ASP A 125 6.72 -4.34 14.59
N ASP A 126 6.23 -3.15 14.90
CA ASP A 126 5.02 -2.60 14.28
C ASP A 126 5.34 -1.98 12.92
N LEU A 127 4.62 -2.37 11.89
CA LEU A 127 4.85 -1.91 10.52
C LEU A 127 3.55 -1.70 9.73
N LEU A 128 3.63 -0.84 8.72
CA LEU A 128 2.54 -0.60 7.77
C LEU A 128 2.92 -1.16 6.40
N ILE A 129 2.10 -2.06 5.86
CA ILE A 129 2.22 -2.56 4.48
C ILE A 129 1.26 -1.74 3.61
N VAL A 130 1.73 -1.24 2.48
CA VAL A 130 0.95 -0.41 1.55
C VAL A 130 1.18 -0.85 0.11
N TYR A 131 0.12 -0.96 -0.68
CA TYR A 131 0.24 -1.19 -2.12
C TYR A 131 0.60 0.11 -2.81
N GLY A 132 1.67 0.06 -3.62
CA GLY A 132 2.28 1.26 -4.21
C GLY A 132 1.57 1.84 -5.44
N ASP A 133 0.38 1.32 -5.77
CA ASP A 133 -0.45 1.71 -6.91
C ASP A 133 -1.87 2.15 -6.51
N ASP A 134 -2.16 2.14 -5.21
CA ASP A 134 -3.45 2.49 -4.65
C ASP A 134 -3.38 3.88 -3.98
N LEU A 135 -4.09 4.84 -4.54
CA LEU A 135 -4.17 6.21 -4.02
C LEU A 135 -5.35 6.35 -3.08
N SER A 136 -5.10 6.85 -1.88
CA SER A 136 -6.14 7.14 -0.90
C SER A 136 -5.71 8.23 0.06
N ASN A 137 -6.69 8.91 0.65
CA ASN A 137 -6.45 9.84 1.77
C ASN A 137 -6.78 9.18 3.11
N ILE A 138 -6.26 7.97 3.34
CA ILE A 138 -6.50 7.21 4.58
C ILE A 138 -6.09 8.01 5.82
N LYS A 139 -6.94 7.96 6.84
CA LYS A 139 -6.69 8.62 8.11
C LYS A 139 -5.81 7.75 9.02
N ILE A 140 -4.51 7.86 8.82
CA ILE A 140 -3.50 7.04 9.51
C ILE A 140 -3.68 7.06 11.04
N LYS A 141 -4.00 8.22 11.63
CA LYS A 141 -4.25 8.33 13.09
C LYS A 141 -5.39 7.44 13.57
N GLU A 142 -6.44 7.26 12.77
CA GLU A 142 -7.58 6.40 13.14
C GLU A 142 -7.21 4.92 13.07
N ILE A 143 -6.41 4.52 12.06
CA ILE A 143 -5.87 3.15 11.98
C ILE A 143 -5.02 2.84 13.21
N PHE A 144 -4.15 3.77 13.61
CA PHE A 144 -3.33 3.61 14.82
C PHE A 144 -4.17 3.55 16.10
N ARG A 145 -5.18 4.39 16.25
CA ARG A 145 -6.10 4.32 17.42
C ARG A 145 -6.75 2.94 17.51
N LYS A 146 -7.23 2.41 16.39
CA LYS A 146 -7.84 1.06 16.35
C LYS A 146 -6.83 -0.03 16.68
N TYR A 147 -5.61 0.09 16.20
CA TYR A 147 -4.53 -0.86 16.48
C TYR A 147 -4.16 -0.90 17.97
N VAL A 148 -4.06 0.27 18.59
CA VAL A 148 -3.82 0.40 20.06
C VAL A 148 -4.99 -0.14 20.85
N TYR A 149 -6.24 0.11 20.43
CA TYR A 149 -7.45 -0.43 21.09
C TYR A 149 -7.38 -1.96 21.21
N PHE A 150 -6.85 -2.65 20.21
CA PHE A 150 -6.62 -4.09 20.24
C PHE A 150 -5.24 -4.48 20.83
N ASN A 151 -4.62 -3.62 21.63
CA ASN A 151 -3.31 -3.84 22.27
C ASN A 151 -2.21 -4.31 21.30
N LYS A 152 -2.28 -3.87 20.04
CA LYS A 152 -1.35 -4.22 18.95
C LYS A 152 -1.28 -5.74 18.63
N LYS A 153 -2.22 -6.53 19.14
CA LYS A 153 -2.27 -8.00 18.96
C LYS A 153 -2.98 -8.43 17.68
N LYS A 154 -3.69 -7.52 17.02
CA LYS A 154 -4.45 -7.79 15.80
C LYS A 154 -3.95 -6.96 14.64
N ALA A 155 -3.95 -7.52 13.44
CA ALA A 155 -3.70 -6.75 12.21
C ALA A 155 -4.92 -5.90 11.88
N ILE A 156 -4.70 -4.65 11.44
CA ILE A 156 -5.75 -3.77 10.94
C ILE A 156 -5.64 -3.70 9.43
N ALA A 157 -6.64 -4.22 8.72
CA ALA A 157 -6.76 -4.07 7.27
C ALA A 157 -7.66 -2.88 6.93
N THR A 158 -7.25 -2.06 5.97
CA THR A 158 -8.09 -0.97 5.49
C THR A 158 -9.06 -1.48 4.43
N THR A 159 -10.33 -1.15 4.59
CA THR A 159 -11.39 -1.52 3.66
C THR A 159 -12.11 -0.29 3.14
N TYR A 160 -12.81 -0.43 2.01
CA TYR A 160 -13.52 0.66 1.34
C TYR A 160 -14.83 0.16 0.74
N LYS A 161 -15.93 0.90 0.95
CA LYS A 161 -17.21 0.64 0.28
C LYS A 161 -17.18 1.18 -1.15
N LYS A 162 -16.95 0.29 -2.10
CA LYS A 162 -16.89 0.64 -3.52
C LYS A 162 -18.30 0.68 -4.12
N ARG A 163 -18.53 1.64 -5.00
CA ARG A 163 -19.75 1.69 -5.83
C ARG A 163 -19.59 0.76 -7.03
N SER A 164 -20.63 0.02 -7.38
CA SER A 164 -20.66 -0.76 -8.62
C SER A 164 -20.49 0.14 -9.84
N GLN A 165 -19.92 -0.40 -10.91
CA GLN A 165 -19.90 0.27 -12.22
C GLN A 165 -21.16 -0.03 -13.05
N TYR A 166 -21.97 -1.01 -12.61
CA TYR A 166 -23.14 -1.54 -13.30
C TYR A 166 -24.39 -1.41 -12.44
N GLY A 167 -25.55 -1.40 -13.09
CA GLY A 167 -26.82 -1.63 -12.44
C GLY A 167 -26.89 -3.04 -11.84
N HIS A 168 -27.56 -3.19 -10.72
CA HIS A 168 -27.84 -4.47 -10.07
C HIS A 168 -29.32 -4.74 -10.05
N VAL A 169 -29.70 -6.00 -10.22
CA VAL A 169 -31.10 -6.44 -10.20
C VAL A 169 -31.33 -7.49 -9.11
N VAL A 170 -32.46 -7.41 -8.47
CA VAL A 170 -32.97 -8.47 -7.60
C VAL A 170 -34.06 -9.24 -8.37
N LEU A 171 -33.86 -10.53 -8.49
CA LEU A 171 -34.80 -11.39 -9.23
C LEU A 171 -35.72 -12.18 -8.28
N ASN A 172 -36.93 -12.48 -8.70
CA ASN A 172 -37.76 -13.51 -8.06
C ASN A 172 -37.41 -14.93 -8.59
N LYS A 173 -37.98 -15.97 -7.99
CA LYS A 173 -37.72 -17.36 -8.40
C LYS A 173 -38.10 -17.69 -9.87
N LYS A 174 -38.94 -16.87 -10.49
CA LYS A 174 -39.41 -17.01 -11.90
C LYS A 174 -38.58 -16.16 -12.87
N GLY A 175 -37.53 -15.44 -12.41
CA GLY A 175 -36.64 -14.61 -13.24
C GLY A 175 -37.11 -13.17 -13.48
N PHE A 176 -38.28 -12.75 -12.91
CA PHE A 176 -38.71 -11.36 -13.04
C PHE A 176 -37.87 -10.44 -12.14
N VAL A 177 -37.52 -9.25 -12.66
CA VAL A 177 -36.85 -8.20 -11.91
C VAL A 177 -37.83 -7.65 -10.88
N LYS A 178 -37.46 -7.74 -9.58
CA LYS A 178 -38.19 -7.16 -8.46
C LYS A 178 -37.70 -5.74 -8.15
N GLU A 179 -36.41 -5.55 -8.23
CA GLU A 179 -35.77 -4.28 -7.90
C GLU A 179 -34.59 -4.03 -8.85
N PHE A 180 -34.36 -2.76 -9.18
CA PHE A 180 -33.24 -2.31 -9.98
C PHE A 180 -32.50 -1.19 -9.25
N PHE A 181 -31.20 -1.34 -9.07
CA PHE A 181 -30.34 -0.36 -8.42
C PHE A 181 -29.24 0.11 -9.38
N GLU A 182 -29.28 1.36 -9.81
CA GLU A 182 -28.23 1.91 -10.67
C GLU A 182 -26.96 2.22 -9.85
N LYS A 183 -25.88 1.53 -10.16
CA LYS A 183 -24.56 1.68 -9.54
C LYS A 183 -24.58 1.71 -8.01
N PRO A 184 -25.16 0.72 -7.35
CA PRO A 184 -25.27 0.71 -5.88
C PRO A 184 -23.89 0.64 -5.20
N VAL A 185 -23.84 1.05 -3.96
CA VAL A 185 -22.68 0.77 -3.10
C VAL A 185 -22.75 -0.70 -2.68
N PHE A 186 -21.66 -1.44 -2.85
CA PHE A 186 -21.59 -2.83 -2.39
C PHE A 186 -21.80 -2.89 -0.86
N SER A 187 -22.60 -3.84 -0.41
CA SER A 187 -22.83 -4.12 1.01
C SER A 187 -21.54 -4.49 1.72
N ASN A 188 -20.74 -5.36 1.09
CA ASN A 188 -19.44 -5.78 1.61
C ASN A 188 -18.34 -4.85 1.13
N PRO A 189 -17.53 -4.26 2.06
CA PRO A 189 -16.40 -3.45 1.68
C PRO A 189 -15.28 -4.30 1.08
N ILE A 190 -14.52 -3.71 0.14
CA ILE A 190 -13.35 -4.33 -0.47
C ILE A 190 -12.08 -4.01 0.34
N ASN A 191 -11.11 -4.92 0.30
CA ASN A 191 -9.77 -4.67 0.80
C ASN A 191 -9.01 -3.70 -0.12
N ILE A 192 -8.36 -2.69 0.45
CA ILE A 192 -7.61 -1.66 -0.31
C ILE A 192 -6.10 -1.64 -0.01
N GLY A 193 -5.54 -2.77 0.40
CA GLY A 193 -4.09 -3.01 0.38
C GLY A 193 -3.27 -2.24 1.41
N ASN A 194 -3.86 -1.79 2.51
CA ASN A 194 -3.13 -1.16 3.61
C ASN A 194 -3.32 -1.98 4.89
N TYR A 195 -2.20 -2.42 5.51
CA TYR A 195 -2.23 -3.28 6.70
C TYR A 195 -1.27 -2.77 7.76
N LEU A 196 -1.79 -2.36 8.93
CA LEU A 196 -0.97 -2.10 10.11
C LEU A 196 -0.90 -3.37 10.94
N ILE A 197 0.31 -3.87 11.20
CA ILE A 197 0.52 -5.20 11.74
C ILE A 197 1.83 -5.28 12.54
N ASN A 198 1.87 -6.17 13.53
CA ASN A 198 3.10 -6.56 14.19
C ASN A 198 3.83 -7.66 13.42
N SER A 199 5.15 -7.55 13.29
CA SER A 199 6.00 -8.49 12.54
C SER A 199 5.89 -9.94 13.03
N SER A 200 5.58 -10.16 14.31
CA SER A 200 5.39 -11.49 14.88
C SER A 200 4.27 -12.29 14.21
N LEU A 201 3.24 -11.61 13.71
CA LEU A 201 2.17 -12.26 12.95
C LEU A 201 2.65 -12.69 11.55
N ILE A 202 3.61 -11.95 10.95
CA ILE A 202 4.16 -12.25 9.62
C ILE A 202 5.20 -13.36 9.69
N LYS A 203 6.06 -13.36 10.71
CA LYS A 203 7.14 -14.34 10.90
C LYS A 203 6.68 -15.81 10.94
N LYS A 204 5.40 -16.04 11.21
CA LYS A 204 4.77 -17.38 11.23
C LYS A 204 4.40 -17.94 9.86
N PHE A 205 4.57 -17.15 8.80
CA PHE A 205 4.14 -17.51 7.45
C PHE A 205 5.33 -17.80 6.52
N LYS A 206 5.11 -18.68 5.52
CA LYS A 206 6.11 -19.03 4.54
C LYS A 206 6.13 -18.01 3.40
N SER A 207 7.30 -17.82 2.80
CA SER A 207 7.50 -16.83 1.75
C SER A 207 6.83 -17.15 0.40
N ASN A 208 6.38 -18.40 0.20
CA ASN A 208 5.63 -18.83 -0.98
C ASN A 208 4.11 -18.67 -0.85
N GLU A 209 3.63 -18.28 0.34
CA GLU A 209 2.20 -17.99 0.54
C GLU A 209 1.82 -16.65 -0.11
N GLU A 210 0.52 -16.47 -0.41
CA GLU A 210 0.01 -15.21 -0.93
C GLU A 210 -0.69 -14.42 0.20
N ILE A 211 -0.63 -13.09 0.11
CA ILE A 211 -1.25 -12.23 1.15
C ILE A 211 -2.77 -12.43 1.16
N GLU A 212 -3.42 -12.30 0.00
CA GLU A 212 -4.88 -12.24 -0.11
C GLU A 212 -5.51 -13.63 0.01
N SER A 213 -4.93 -14.66 -0.58
CA SER A 213 -5.52 -16.00 -0.64
C SER A 213 -5.08 -16.94 0.49
N SER A 214 -4.04 -16.59 1.26
CA SER A 214 -3.52 -17.43 2.35
C SER A 214 -3.38 -16.67 3.67
N PHE A 215 -2.56 -15.63 3.71
CA PHE A 215 -2.21 -14.93 4.94
C PHE A 215 -3.42 -14.27 5.63
N LEU A 216 -4.16 -13.42 4.91
CA LEU A 216 -5.34 -12.74 5.47
C LEU A 216 -6.45 -13.72 5.89
N PRO A 217 -6.82 -14.74 5.09
CA PRO A 217 -7.79 -15.76 5.52
C PRO A 217 -7.36 -16.51 6.79
N LYS A 218 -6.07 -16.84 6.93
CA LYS A 218 -5.56 -17.50 8.15
C LYS A 218 -5.64 -16.59 9.37
N LEU A 219 -5.35 -15.28 9.22
CA LEU A 219 -5.53 -14.31 10.31
C LEU A 219 -7.01 -14.18 10.70
N THR A 220 -7.90 -14.17 9.69
CA THR A 220 -9.36 -14.10 9.91
C THR A 220 -9.86 -15.28 10.72
N LYS A 221 -9.50 -16.51 10.34
CA LYS A 221 -9.88 -17.74 11.08
C LYS A 221 -9.40 -17.72 12.54
N LYS A 222 -8.30 -17.03 12.85
CA LYS A 222 -7.75 -16.88 14.21
C LYS A 222 -8.30 -15.66 14.96
N GLY A 223 -9.22 -14.88 14.39
CA GLY A 223 -9.72 -13.65 14.98
C GLY A 223 -8.65 -12.55 15.13
N LEU A 224 -7.58 -12.60 14.30
CA LEU A 224 -6.43 -11.70 14.36
C LEU A 224 -6.47 -10.59 13.28
N LEU A 225 -7.53 -10.51 12.48
CA LEU A 225 -7.72 -9.48 11.45
C LEU A 225 -8.94 -8.62 11.79
N VAL A 226 -8.75 -7.31 11.81
CA VAL A 226 -9.80 -6.32 12.07
C VAL A 226 -9.83 -5.33 10.92
N SER A 227 -11.02 -4.90 10.50
CA SER A 227 -11.18 -3.92 9.44
C SER A 227 -11.22 -2.50 9.99
N TYR A 228 -10.59 -1.56 9.26
CA TYR A 228 -10.82 -0.12 9.34
C TYR A 228 -11.48 0.33 8.03
N GLU A 229 -12.75 0.76 8.07
CA GLU A 229 -13.46 1.27 6.90
C GLU A 229 -13.02 2.71 6.60
N HIS A 230 -12.38 2.88 5.45
CA HIS A 230 -12.00 4.18 4.91
C HIS A 230 -13.19 4.87 4.25
N LYS A 231 -13.45 6.13 4.63
CA LYS A 231 -14.58 6.93 4.11
C LYS A 231 -14.17 8.03 3.12
N GLY A 232 -12.86 8.18 2.85
CA GLY A 232 -12.35 9.17 1.90
C GLY A 232 -12.36 8.67 0.45
N TYR A 233 -11.43 9.18 -0.36
CA TYR A 233 -11.28 8.66 -1.72
C TYR A 233 -10.32 7.46 -1.77
N PHE A 234 -10.60 6.58 -2.72
CA PHE A 234 -9.74 5.45 -3.09
C PHE A 234 -9.72 5.28 -4.61
N TYR A 235 -8.54 5.25 -5.19
CA TYR A 235 -8.31 5.00 -6.63
C TYR A 235 -7.20 3.97 -6.78
N SER A 236 -7.56 2.77 -7.26
CA SER A 236 -6.58 1.80 -7.75
C SER A 236 -6.28 2.10 -9.21
N ILE A 237 -5.00 2.23 -9.56
CA ILE A 237 -4.58 2.57 -10.93
C ILE A 237 -3.99 1.32 -11.56
N ASN A 238 -4.79 0.61 -12.36
CA ASN A 238 -4.40 -0.63 -13.02
C ASN A 238 -4.07 -0.46 -14.50
N ASP A 239 -4.64 0.58 -15.14
CA ASP A 239 -4.43 0.89 -16.56
C ASP A 239 -4.34 2.40 -16.81
N LYS A 240 -4.10 2.78 -18.08
CA LYS A 240 -3.98 4.18 -18.51
C LYS A 240 -5.32 4.93 -18.43
N LYS A 241 -6.46 4.25 -18.60
CA LYS A 241 -7.81 4.86 -18.49
C LYS A 241 -8.09 5.26 -17.05
N GLU A 242 -7.79 4.39 -16.08
CA GLU A 242 -7.92 4.68 -14.65
C GLU A 242 -7.00 5.82 -14.21
N LEU A 243 -5.80 5.91 -14.76
CA LEU A 243 -4.89 7.05 -14.51
C LEU A 243 -5.49 8.37 -15.00
N ILE A 244 -6.07 8.40 -16.21
CA ILE A 244 -6.73 9.60 -16.76
C ILE A 244 -7.93 10.00 -15.88
N ALA A 245 -8.74 9.04 -15.48
CA ALA A 245 -9.88 9.29 -14.59
C ALA A 245 -9.44 9.83 -13.23
N ALA A 246 -8.38 9.25 -12.63
CA ALA A 246 -7.80 9.75 -11.40
C ALA A 246 -7.26 11.17 -11.54
N LYS A 247 -6.57 11.51 -12.63
CA LYS A 247 -6.10 12.88 -12.92
C LYS A 247 -7.23 13.90 -12.92
N LYS A 248 -8.36 13.58 -13.57
CA LYS A 248 -9.53 14.49 -13.64
C LYS A 248 -10.14 14.72 -12.26
N LYS A 249 -10.26 13.67 -11.44
CA LYS A 249 -10.90 13.72 -10.11
C LYS A 249 -10.00 14.32 -9.04
N LEU A 250 -8.69 14.18 -9.17
CA LEU A 250 -7.69 14.61 -8.18
C LEU A 250 -6.89 15.84 -8.67
N ARG A 251 -7.54 16.77 -9.40
CA ARG A 251 -6.87 17.97 -9.95
C ARG A 251 -6.14 18.82 -8.91
N ASN A 252 -6.58 18.78 -7.66
CA ASN A 252 -6.04 19.57 -6.55
C ASN A 252 -5.05 18.81 -5.64
N LEU A 253 -4.55 17.64 -6.09
CA LEU A 253 -3.49 16.90 -5.40
C LEU A 253 -2.09 17.31 -5.86
#